data_05c5e8b23c789d91c058e5a7860ed2ba
#
_entry.id   05c5e8b23c789d91c058e5a7860ed2ba
#
_cell.length_a   1.000
_cell.length_b   1.000
_cell.length_c   1.000
_cell.angle_alpha   90.00
_cell.angle_beta   90.00
_cell.angle_gamma   90.00
#
_symmetry.space_group_name_H-M   'P 1'
#
loop_
_entity.id
_entity.type
_entity.pdbx_description
1 polymer ?
#
loop_
_entity_poly.entity_id
_entity_poly.type
_entity_poly.pdbx_seq_one_letter_code
_entity_poly.pdbx_strand_id
1 'polypeptide(L)'
;MLFEDFQNQFGTPEKSEKLYIALNEAGDYTKSFDDFKAEVLNDYKIARVSRECSLLGRREVLTGKAKFGIFGDGKEVPQLAMAKSFKNGDFRSGYYRDQTFMMSIGELTAQQFFAGLYAHTDIDVEPMSAGRQMGGHFATHSLHA
;
A
#
# COMPACT_ATOMS: atom_id res chain seq x y z
N MET A 1 -14.77 -2.30 -17.97
CA MET A 1 -13.77 -3.22 -18.56
C MET A 1 -13.95 -4.54 -17.84
N LEU A 2 -14.36 -5.58 -18.56
CA LEU A 2 -14.54 -6.92 -18.02
C LEU A 2 -13.16 -7.54 -17.75
N PHE A 3 -13.07 -8.50 -16.83
CA PHE A 3 -11.81 -9.16 -16.46
C PHE A 3 -11.12 -9.82 -17.68
N GLU A 4 -11.91 -10.34 -18.62
CA GLU A 4 -11.43 -10.89 -19.90
C GLU A 4 -10.79 -9.82 -20.79
N ASP A 5 -11.34 -8.60 -20.83
CA ASP A 5 -10.76 -7.49 -21.59
C ASP A 5 -9.42 -7.06 -21.00
N PHE A 6 -9.30 -7.08 -19.66
CA PHE A 6 -8.06 -6.79 -18.95
C PHE A 6 -7.00 -7.86 -19.24
N GLN A 7 -7.36 -9.14 -19.18
CA GLN A 7 -6.44 -10.24 -19.52
C GLN A 7 -5.97 -10.16 -20.97
N ASN A 8 -6.89 -9.86 -21.91
CA ASN A 8 -6.56 -9.73 -23.33
C ASN A 8 -5.67 -8.51 -23.62
N GLN A 9 -5.78 -7.46 -22.81
CA GLN A 9 -5.01 -6.23 -23.00
C GLN A 9 -3.64 -6.25 -22.29
N PHE A 10 -3.51 -6.91 -21.13
CA PHE A 10 -2.34 -6.84 -20.27
C PHE A 10 -1.81 -8.19 -19.76
N GLY A 11 -2.50 -9.28 -20.04
CA GLY A 11 -2.35 -10.54 -19.30
C GLY A 11 -1.39 -11.57 -19.88
N THR A 12 -0.60 -11.28 -20.94
CA THR A 12 0.37 -12.25 -21.45
C THR A 12 1.81 -11.86 -21.10
N PRO A 13 2.71 -12.84 -20.84
CA PRO A 13 4.12 -12.58 -20.59
C PRO A 13 4.77 -11.72 -21.68
N GLU A 14 4.43 -11.94 -22.94
CA GLU A 14 4.94 -11.19 -24.10
C GLU A 14 4.53 -9.71 -24.08
N LYS A 15 3.34 -9.38 -23.57
CA LYS A 15 2.89 -7.98 -23.45
C LYS A 15 3.62 -7.26 -22.32
N SER A 16 3.89 -7.95 -21.21
CA SER A 16 4.68 -7.41 -20.10
C SER A 16 6.12 -7.14 -20.52
N GLU A 17 6.70 -8.04 -21.32
CA GLU A 17 8.04 -7.86 -21.89
C GLU A 17 8.08 -6.69 -22.87
N LYS A 18 7.07 -6.53 -23.73
CA LYS A 18 6.97 -5.37 -24.64
C LYS A 18 6.86 -4.06 -23.89
N LEU A 19 6.09 -4.01 -22.79
CA LEU A 19 6.00 -2.82 -21.95
C LEU A 19 7.34 -2.50 -21.29
N TYR A 20 8.05 -3.50 -20.78
CA TYR A 20 9.38 -3.34 -20.22
C TYR A 20 10.38 -2.78 -21.23
N ILE A 21 10.40 -3.32 -22.45
CA ILE A 21 11.27 -2.85 -23.53
C ILE A 21 10.95 -1.39 -23.85
N ALA A 22 9.68 -1.04 -24.01
CA ALA A 22 9.27 0.34 -24.29
C ALA A 22 9.66 1.33 -23.18
N LEU A 23 9.53 0.95 -21.92
CA LEU A 23 9.98 1.78 -20.78
C LEU A 23 11.49 1.94 -20.75
N ASN A 24 12.24 0.89 -21.05
CA ASN A 24 13.70 0.93 -21.09
C ASN A 24 14.22 1.77 -22.27
N GLU A 25 13.59 1.67 -23.44
CA GLU A 25 13.90 2.49 -24.61
C GLU A 25 13.60 3.98 -24.39
N ALA A 26 12.56 4.29 -23.62
CA ALA A 26 12.25 5.66 -23.20
C ALA A 26 13.23 6.22 -22.14
N GLY A 27 14.13 5.39 -21.60
CA GLY A 27 15.06 5.76 -20.55
C GLY A 27 14.41 5.90 -19.15
N ASP A 28 13.16 5.53 -19.02
CA ASP A 28 12.40 5.63 -17.77
C ASP A 28 12.70 4.46 -16.81
N TYR A 29 13.30 3.37 -17.33
CA TYR A 29 13.55 2.18 -16.54
C TYR A 29 14.88 1.50 -16.94
N THR A 30 15.79 1.38 -15.96
CA THR A 30 17.17 0.86 -16.20
C THR A 30 17.44 -0.51 -15.56
N LYS A 31 16.43 -1.12 -14.92
CA LYS A 31 16.56 -2.43 -14.26
C LYS A 31 16.43 -3.58 -15.25
N SER A 32 16.91 -4.76 -14.87
CA SER A 32 16.69 -5.98 -15.67
C SER A 32 15.20 -6.36 -15.71
N PHE A 33 14.81 -7.20 -16.68
CA PHE A 33 13.42 -7.69 -16.78
C PHE A 33 12.99 -8.50 -15.55
N ASP A 34 13.91 -9.28 -14.97
CA ASP A 34 13.60 -10.05 -13.76
C ASP A 34 13.42 -9.14 -12.54
N ASP A 35 14.21 -8.09 -12.40
CA ASP A 35 14.03 -7.08 -11.36
C ASP A 35 12.71 -6.33 -11.52
N PHE A 36 12.38 -5.95 -12.77
CA PHE A 36 11.08 -5.35 -13.09
C PHE A 36 9.91 -6.25 -12.68
N LYS A 37 9.97 -7.53 -13.05
CA LYS A 37 8.96 -8.52 -12.70
C LYS A 37 8.83 -8.70 -11.20
N ALA A 38 9.96 -8.80 -10.49
CA ALA A 38 9.98 -8.91 -9.03
C ALA A 38 9.35 -7.68 -8.36
N GLU A 39 9.66 -6.50 -8.86
CA GLU A 39 9.09 -5.24 -8.37
C GLU A 39 7.57 -5.19 -8.57
N VAL A 40 7.07 -5.52 -9.76
CA VAL A 40 5.63 -5.55 -10.07
C VAL A 40 4.90 -6.56 -9.19
N LEU A 41 5.48 -7.74 -8.97
CA LEU A 41 4.90 -8.75 -8.08
C LEU A 41 4.86 -8.29 -6.62
N ASN A 42 5.90 -7.60 -6.16
CA ASN A 42 5.92 -7.02 -4.82
C ASN A 42 4.85 -5.92 -4.67
N ASP A 43 4.74 -5.03 -5.63
CA ASP A 43 3.71 -3.98 -5.67
C ASP A 43 2.30 -4.59 -5.63
N TYR A 44 2.07 -5.62 -6.44
CA TYR A 44 0.80 -6.33 -6.45
C TYR A 44 0.50 -6.96 -5.08
N LYS A 45 1.50 -7.57 -4.43
CA LYS A 45 1.37 -8.14 -3.09
C LYS A 45 0.97 -7.08 -2.06
N ILE A 46 1.66 -5.94 -2.07
CA ILE A 46 1.36 -4.83 -1.15
C ILE A 46 -0.06 -4.30 -1.40
N ALA A 47 -0.42 -4.06 -2.66
CA ALA A 47 -1.76 -3.62 -3.04
C ALA A 47 -2.84 -4.59 -2.55
N ARG A 48 -2.62 -5.89 -2.70
CA ARG A 48 -3.54 -6.94 -2.25
C ARG A 48 -3.67 -6.96 -0.73
N VAL A 49 -2.55 -6.93 -0.01
CA VAL A 49 -2.57 -6.88 1.46
C VAL A 49 -3.32 -5.65 1.95
N SER A 50 -3.02 -4.48 1.43
CA SER A 50 -3.70 -3.24 1.79
C SER A 50 -5.21 -3.30 1.49
N ARG A 51 -5.60 -3.82 0.33
CA ARG A 51 -7.00 -4.01 -0.05
C ARG A 51 -7.73 -4.94 0.92
N GLU A 52 -7.14 -6.09 1.24
CA GLU A 52 -7.74 -7.06 2.16
C GLU A 52 -7.84 -6.49 3.58
N CYS A 53 -6.86 -5.71 4.03
CA CYS A 53 -6.95 -4.96 5.29
C CYS A 53 -8.16 -4.03 5.31
N SER A 54 -8.42 -3.29 4.22
CA SER A 54 -9.58 -2.41 4.11
C SER A 54 -10.91 -3.18 4.14
N LEU A 55 -11.02 -4.25 3.37
CA LEU A 55 -12.24 -5.06 3.29
C LEU A 55 -12.55 -5.76 4.61
N LEU A 56 -11.54 -6.35 5.22
CA LEU A 56 -11.67 -7.00 6.53
C LEU A 56 -11.97 -5.96 7.62
N GLY A 57 -11.24 -4.85 7.65
CA GLY A 57 -11.45 -3.79 8.63
C GLY A 57 -12.87 -3.21 8.56
N ARG A 58 -13.40 -2.99 7.35
CA ARG A 58 -14.79 -2.55 7.14
C ARG A 58 -15.77 -3.56 7.73
N ARG A 59 -15.55 -4.85 7.51
CA ARG A 59 -16.40 -5.91 8.09
C ARG A 59 -16.34 -5.89 9.62
N GLU A 60 -15.17 -5.70 10.22
CA GLU A 60 -15.01 -5.63 11.68
C GLU A 60 -15.73 -4.42 12.27
N VAL A 61 -15.74 -3.28 11.58
CA VAL A 61 -16.53 -2.11 12.00
C VAL A 61 -18.04 -2.35 11.85
N LEU A 62 -18.47 -2.87 10.71
CA LEU A 62 -19.91 -3.12 10.46
C LEU A 62 -20.50 -4.18 11.39
N THR A 63 -19.69 -5.12 11.86
CA THR A 63 -20.10 -6.13 12.84
C THR A 63 -19.96 -5.68 14.30
N GLY A 64 -19.49 -4.45 14.53
CA GLY A 64 -19.35 -3.85 15.87
C GLY A 64 -18.14 -4.33 16.67
N LYS A 65 -17.27 -5.14 16.08
CA LYS A 65 -16.04 -5.61 16.73
C LYS A 65 -14.99 -4.49 16.83
N ALA A 66 -14.87 -3.65 15.81
CA ALA A 66 -14.13 -2.40 15.87
C ALA A 66 -15.13 -1.23 15.94
N LYS A 67 -14.77 -0.18 16.68
CA LYS A 67 -15.71 0.92 16.94
C LYS A 67 -15.76 1.95 15.81
N PHE A 68 -14.67 2.13 15.10
CA PHE A 68 -14.53 3.10 14.03
C PHE A 68 -13.42 2.69 13.07
N GLY A 69 -13.56 3.02 11.79
CA GLY A 69 -12.51 2.84 10.79
C GLY A 69 -12.89 3.52 9.48
N ILE A 70 -11.90 4.14 8.86
CA ILE A 70 -11.99 4.69 7.51
C ILE A 70 -10.87 4.06 6.69
N PHE A 71 -11.21 3.59 5.50
CA PHE A 71 -10.33 2.72 4.73
C PHE A 71 -9.95 3.33 3.39
N GLY A 72 -8.72 3.02 2.94
CA GLY A 72 -8.11 3.57 1.75
C GLY A 72 -8.32 2.75 0.47
N ASP A 73 -9.20 1.77 0.48
CA ASP A 73 -9.42 0.90 -0.68
C ASP A 73 -9.82 1.69 -1.94
N GLY A 74 -9.25 1.30 -3.08
CA GLY A 74 -9.35 2.02 -4.35
C GLY A 74 -8.25 3.06 -4.59
N LYS A 75 -7.31 3.22 -3.66
CA LYS A 75 -6.18 4.17 -3.75
C LYS A 75 -4.81 3.48 -3.82
N GLU A 76 -4.77 2.17 -4.01
CA GLU A 76 -3.55 1.38 -3.91
C GLU A 76 -2.52 1.77 -4.99
N VAL A 77 -2.92 1.80 -6.25
CA VAL A 77 -2.00 2.05 -7.37
C VAL A 77 -1.31 3.43 -7.30
N PRO A 78 -2.03 4.54 -7.13
CA PRO A 78 -1.37 5.84 -7.01
C PRO A 78 -0.47 5.95 -5.78
N GLN A 79 -0.79 5.28 -4.68
CA GLN A 79 0.05 5.28 -3.49
C GLN A 79 1.34 4.47 -3.68
N LEU A 80 1.28 3.34 -4.38
CA LEU A 80 2.47 2.58 -4.78
C LEU A 80 3.38 3.42 -5.69
N ALA A 81 2.81 4.09 -6.69
CA ALA A 81 3.57 4.96 -7.59
C ALA A 81 4.24 6.12 -6.82
N MET A 82 3.53 6.74 -5.90
CA MET A 82 4.07 7.80 -5.05
C MET A 82 5.21 7.29 -4.15
N ALA A 83 5.05 6.10 -3.56
CA ALA A 83 6.06 5.50 -2.70
C ALA A 83 7.39 5.22 -3.42
N LYS A 84 7.35 4.90 -4.72
CA LYS A 84 8.57 4.70 -5.54
C LYS A 84 9.41 5.96 -5.71
N SER A 85 8.78 7.12 -5.70
CA SER A 85 9.47 8.40 -5.83
C SER A 85 9.88 9.00 -4.48
N PHE A 86 9.39 8.44 -3.37
CA PHE A 86 9.62 8.96 -2.02
C PHE A 86 10.97 8.49 -1.49
N LYS A 87 11.79 9.42 -1.00
CA LYS A 87 13.17 9.17 -0.57
C LYS A 87 13.37 9.55 0.89
N ASN A 88 14.42 9.01 1.50
CA ASN A 88 14.82 9.43 2.85
C ASN A 88 15.08 10.94 2.87
N GLY A 89 14.47 11.63 3.83
CA GLY A 89 14.51 13.08 3.95
C GLY A 89 13.34 13.82 3.26
N ASP A 90 12.53 13.11 2.47
CA ASP A 90 11.31 13.71 1.93
C ASP A 90 10.29 13.92 3.05
N PHE A 91 9.51 14.97 2.92
CA PHE A 91 8.46 15.33 3.86
C PHE A 91 7.08 15.01 3.27
N ARG A 92 6.19 14.47 4.08
CA ARG A 92 4.78 14.28 3.69
C ARG A 92 3.83 14.82 4.76
N SER A 93 2.68 15.29 4.34
CA SER A 93 1.53 15.51 5.20
C SER A 93 0.64 14.27 5.14
N GLY A 94 0.63 13.48 6.21
CA GLY A 94 -0.06 12.18 6.25
C GLY A 94 -1.57 12.30 6.33
N TYR A 95 -2.28 11.23 5.92
CA TYR A 95 -3.72 11.13 5.97
C TYR A 95 -4.15 9.69 6.32
N TYR A 96 -5.32 9.52 6.89
CA TYR A 96 -5.79 8.21 7.39
C TYR A 96 -5.98 7.15 6.28
N ARG A 97 -6.01 7.53 5.01
CA ARG A 97 -6.11 6.61 3.86
C ARG A 97 -4.77 6.22 3.25
N ASP A 98 -3.65 6.65 3.82
CA ASP A 98 -2.30 6.43 3.26
C ASP A 98 -1.73 5.04 3.57
N GLN A 99 -2.55 4.09 3.98
CA GLN A 99 -2.11 2.77 4.41
C GLN A 99 -1.26 2.03 3.37
N THR A 100 -1.62 2.08 2.08
CA THR A 100 -0.86 1.41 1.02
C THR A 100 0.51 2.06 0.83
N PHE A 101 0.57 3.39 0.87
CA PHE A 101 1.82 4.13 0.83
C PHE A 101 2.72 3.73 1.99
N MET A 102 2.19 3.72 3.22
CA MET A 102 2.93 3.35 4.42
C MET A 102 3.43 1.91 4.40
N MET A 103 2.61 0.97 3.89
CA MET A 103 3.02 -0.43 3.67
C MET A 103 4.12 -0.53 2.61
N SER A 104 4.06 0.29 1.56
CA SER A 104 5.02 0.28 0.46
C SER A 104 6.39 0.80 0.87
N ILE A 105 6.47 1.81 1.73
CA ILE A 105 7.73 2.31 2.30
C ILE A 105 8.23 1.51 3.52
N GLY A 106 7.49 0.47 3.93
CA GLY A 106 7.89 -0.43 5.04
C GLY A 106 7.57 0.07 6.45
N GLU A 107 6.82 1.16 6.59
CA GLU A 107 6.51 1.80 7.88
C GLU A 107 5.18 1.33 8.50
N LEU A 108 4.44 0.46 7.82
CA LEU A 108 3.18 -0.10 8.31
C LEU A 108 3.05 -1.58 7.95
N THR A 109 2.77 -2.40 8.93
CA THR A 109 2.38 -3.81 8.73
C THR A 109 0.85 -3.98 8.83
N ALA A 110 0.34 -5.10 8.31
CA ALA A 110 -1.07 -5.46 8.49
C ALA A 110 -1.42 -5.62 9.98
N GLN A 111 -0.50 -6.16 10.78
CA GLN A 111 -0.68 -6.29 12.23
C GLN A 111 -0.87 -4.92 12.90
N GLN A 112 -0.01 -3.96 12.62
CA GLN A 112 -0.11 -2.59 13.15
C GLN A 112 -1.38 -1.88 12.67
N PHE A 113 -1.79 -2.10 11.42
CA PHE A 113 -3.06 -1.59 10.91
C PHE A 113 -4.24 -2.07 11.75
N PHE A 114 -4.33 -3.38 12.05
CA PHE A 114 -5.40 -3.91 12.90
C PHE A 114 -5.23 -3.55 14.37
N ALA A 115 -4.01 -3.42 14.86
CA ALA A 115 -3.77 -2.91 16.21
C ALA A 115 -4.36 -1.50 16.39
N GLY A 116 -4.13 -0.61 15.42
CA GLY A 116 -4.74 0.71 15.40
C GLY A 116 -6.27 0.66 15.28
N LEU A 117 -6.81 -0.23 14.43
CA LEU A 117 -8.26 -0.40 14.27
C LEU A 117 -8.97 -0.84 15.56
N TYR A 118 -8.32 -1.71 16.34
CA TYR A 118 -8.84 -2.21 17.61
C TYR A 118 -8.43 -1.36 18.83
N ALA A 119 -7.73 -0.25 18.60
CA ALA A 119 -7.23 0.64 19.66
C ALA A 119 -6.38 -0.12 20.71
N HIS A 120 -5.41 -0.93 20.22
CA HIS A 120 -4.50 -1.68 21.08
C HIS A 120 -3.64 -0.74 21.92
N THR A 121 -3.54 -1.00 23.22
CA THR A 121 -2.91 -0.06 24.16
C THR A 121 -1.42 -0.22 24.35
N ASP A 122 -0.83 -1.26 23.79
CA ASP A 122 0.59 -1.53 23.82
C ASP A 122 1.29 -0.78 22.69
N ILE A 123 2.26 0.07 23.04
CA ILE A 123 3.01 0.91 22.08
C ILE A 123 3.91 0.09 21.16
N ASP A 124 4.35 -1.09 21.57
CA ASP A 124 5.16 -1.97 20.74
C ASP A 124 4.32 -2.65 19.65
N VAL A 125 3.01 -2.76 19.85
CA VAL A 125 2.06 -3.36 18.91
C VAL A 125 1.36 -2.31 18.07
N GLU A 126 0.93 -1.20 18.68
CA GLU A 126 0.35 -0.03 18.01
C GLU A 126 1.25 1.20 18.24
N PRO A 127 2.32 1.36 17.44
CA PRO A 127 3.37 2.35 17.69
C PRO A 127 2.95 3.80 17.46
N MET A 128 1.79 4.06 16.84
CA MET A 128 1.36 5.42 16.52
C MET A 128 0.80 6.17 17.71
N SER A 129 0.01 5.51 18.54
CA SER A 129 -0.70 6.20 19.61
C SER A 129 -0.98 5.35 20.86
N ALA A 130 -0.65 4.07 20.85
CA ALA A 130 -1.09 3.12 21.89
C ALA A 130 -2.61 3.19 22.10
N GLY A 131 -3.37 3.14 21.01
CA GLY A 131 -4.84 3.12 20.99
C GLY A 131 -5.54 4.45 21.30
N ARG A 132 -4.80 5.56 21.38
CA ARG A 132 -5.37 6.88 21.72
C ARG A 132 -5.85 7.66 20.53
N GLN A 133 -5.42 7.30 19.32
CA GLN A 133 -5.78 7.97 18.09
C GLN A 133 -6.93 7.26 17.39
N MET A 134 -7.89 8.01 16.89
CA MET A 134 -9.00 7.49 16.12
C MET A 134 -8.71 7.61 14.62
N GLY A 135 -8.60 6.47 13.93
CA GLY A 135 -8.20 6.39 12.53
C GLY A 135 -6.67 6.42 12.33
N GLY A 136 -6.20 5.85 11.23
CA GLY A 136 -4.79 5.63 10.99
C GLY A 136 -4.05 6.85 10.46
N HIS A 137 -3.75 7.81 11.30
CA HIS A 137 -2.79 8.86 10.94
C HIS A 137 -1.39 8.32 11.21
N PHE A 138 -0.83 7.68 10.21
CA PHE A 138 0.43 6.95 10.33
C PHE A 138 1.61 7.91 10.35
N ALA A 139 2.45 7.82 11.39
CA ALA A 139 3.74 8.49 11.45
C ALA A 139 4.84 7.58 10.92
N THR A 140 5.93 8.16 10.45
CA THR A 140 7.14 7.45 10.04
C THR A 140 8.25 7.67 11.06
N HIS A 141 9.04 6.63 11.37
CA HIS A 141 10.21 6.76 12.24
C HIS A 141 11.44 7.28 11.50
N SER A 142 11.56 6.94 10.22
CA SER A 142 12.72 7.24 9.38
C SER A 142 12.53 8.50 8.53
N LEU A 143 11.30 8.97 8.36
CA LEU A 143 10.94 10.08 7.49
C LEU A 143 10.12 11.09 8.28
N HIS A 144 10.49 12.33 8.20
CA HIS A 144 9.75 13.41 8.86
C HIS A 144 8.34 13.53 8.25
N ALA A 145 7.32 13.29 9.05
CA ALA A 145 5.92 13.41 8.66
C ALA A 145 5.19 14.35 9.62
#